data_c85ff40a6c44444fb76fef35eb119982
#
_entry.id   c85ff40a6c44444fb76fef35eb119982
#
_cell.length_a   1.000
_cell.length_b   1.000
_cell.length_c   1.000
_cell.angle_alpha   90.00
_cell.angle_beta   90.00
_cell.angle_gamma   90.00
#
_symmetry.space_group_name_H-M   'P 1'
#
loop_
_entity.id
_entity.type
_entity.pdbx_description
1 polymer ?
#
loop_
_entity_poly.entity_id
_entity_poly.type
_entity_poly.pdbx_seq_one_letter_code
_entity_poly.pdbx_strand_id
1 'polypeptide(L)'
;MVHVKVFYARDRDIRAWERRMFYRIEADAPRRLVAEFDLDITRTRCVRTDLTPEEIAQWVYVGFNGVGKPLAAFTRAGVRLMSVGDVIEVDGVKLLCDLTRFQRLG
;
A
#
# COMPACT_ATOMS: atom_id res chain seq x y z
N MET A 1 -6.47 12.06 -12.14
CA MET A 1 -5.90 10.74 -11.81
C MET A 1 -4.66 10.89 -10.95
N VAL A 2 -4.42 9.94 -10.07
CA VAL A 2 -3.18 9.87 -9.31
C VAL A 2 -2.39 8.65 -9.76
N HIS A 3 -1.06 8.78 -9.73
CA HIS A 3 -0.15 7.71 -10.10
C HIS A 3 0.26 6.94 -8.84
N VAL A 4 0.06 5.62 -8.84
CA VAL A 4 0.29 4.76 -7.68
C VAL A 4 1.32 3.71 -8.01
N LYS A 5 2.29 3.54 -7.11
CA LYS A 5 3.23 2.42 -7.13
C LYS A 5 3.10 1.66 -5.81
N VAL A 6 3.10 0.34 -5.89
CA VAL A 6 3.02 -0.53 -4.71
C VAL A 6 4.29 -1.35 -4.61
N PHE A 7 4.95 -1.26 -3.46
CA PHE A 7 6.20 -1.97 -3.18
C PHE A 7 5.97 -2.94 -2.02
N TYR A 8 6.34 -4.18 -2.22
CA TYR A 8 6.19 -5.21 -1.19
C TYR A 8 7.52 -5.51 -0.52
N ALA A 9 7.48 -5.59 0.81
CA ALA A 9 8.59 -6.10 1.60
C ALA A 9 8.87 -7.56 1.25
N ARG A 10 10.10 -8.01 1.49
CA ARG A 10 10.49 -9.40 1.23
C ARG A 10 9.69 -10.35 2.12
N ASP A 11 9.39 -11.53 1.61
CA ASP A 11 8.64 -12.55 2.35
C ASP A 11 9.30 -12.89 3.69
N ARG A 12 10.64 -12.95 3.72
CA ARG A 12 11.37 -13.20 4.97
C ARG A 12 11.15 -12.12 6.02
N ASP A 13 11.02 -10.86 5.61
CA ASP A 13 10.77 -9.75 6.53
C ASP A 13 9.34 -9.81 7.06
N ILE A 14 8.38 -10.14 6.20
CA ILE A 14 6.98 -10.35 6.62
C ILE A 14 6.88 -11.52 7.59
N ARG A 15 7.56 -12.64 7.31
CA ARG A 15 7.56 -13.79 8.22
C ARG A 15 8.22 -13.46 9.55
N ALA A 16 9.29 -12.67 9.56
CA ALA A 16 9.93 -12.21 10.78
C ALA A 16 8.98 -11.31 11.60
N TRP A 17 8.24 -10.42 10.93
CA TRP A 17 7.24 -9.58 11.58
C TRP A 17 6.12 -10.43 12.21
N GLU A 18 5.62 -11.44 11.51
CA GLU A 18 4.57 -12.32 12.00
C GLU A 18 5.00 -13.13 13.22
N ARG A 19 6.28 -13.54 13.30
CA ARG A 19 6.81 -14.33 14.42
C ARG A 19 7.12 -13.49 15.65
N ARG A 20 7.42 -12.21 15.47
CA ARG A 20 7.86 -11.32 16.55
C ARG A 20 6.90 -10.15 16.62
N MET A 21 6.05 -10.15 17.64
CA MET A 21 4.99 -9.15 17.84
C MET A 21 5.47 -7.70 17.80
N PHE A 22 6.74 -7.43 17.99
CA PHE A 22 7.30 -6.09 18.00
C PHE A 22 8.37 -5.87 16.93
N TYR A 23 8.53 -6.81 16.00
CA TYR A 23 9.46 -6.62 14.90
C TYR A 23 8.92 -5.56 13.96
N ARG A 24 9.75 -4.56 13.68
CA ARG A 24 9.39 -3.50 12.73
C ARG A 24 10.20 -3.68 11.45
N ILE A 25 9.54 -3.68 10.32
CA ILE A 25 10.21 -3.66 9.03
C ILE A 25 10.69 -2.23 8.79
N GLU A 26 12.02 -2.06 8.70
CA GLU A 26 12.62 -0.74 8.56
C GLU A 26 12.18 -0.04 7.28
N ALA A 27 12.12 1.29 7.33
CA ALA A 27 11.71 2.11 6.19
C ALA A 27 12.63 1.93 4.98
N ASP A 28 13.91 1.63 5.19
CA ASP A 28 14.90 1.40 4.15
C ASP A 28 15.11 -0.08 3.80
N ALA A 29 14.31 -0.99 4.38
CA ALA A 29 14.39 -2.41 4.04
C ALA A 29 14.12 -2.61 2.54
N PRO A 30 14.78 -3.59 1.90
CA PRO A 30 14.55 -3.87 0.49
C PRO A 30 13.12 -4.22 0.20
N ARG A 31 12.58 -3.62 -0.86
CA ARG A 31 11.22 -3.87 -1.34
C ARG A 31 11.25 -3.98 -2.85
N ARG A 32 10.28 -4.69 -3.42
CA ARG A 32 10.13 -4.81 -4.87
C ARG A 32 8.85 -4.12 -5.34
N LEU A 33 8.92 -3.49 -6.49
CA LEU A 33 7.74 -2.94 -7.16
C LEU A 33 6.87 -4.10 -7.65
N VAL A 34 5.63 -4.19 -7.18
CA VAL A 34 4.71 -5.27 -7.57
C VAL A 34 3.55 -4.76 -8.42
N ALA A 35 3.24 -3.47 -8.35
CA ALA A 35 2.16 -2.88 -9.15
C ALA A 35 2.44 -1.40 -9.38
N GLU A 36 2.08 -0.92 -10.57
CA GLU A 36 2.12 0.49 -10.93
C GLU A 36 0.91 0.78 -11.80
N PHE A 37 0.11 1.78 -11.43
CA PHE A 37 -1.13 2.08 -12.12
C PHE A 37 -1.61 3.49 -11.84
N ASP A 38 -2.47 3.99 -12.71
CA ASP A 38 -3.18 5.24 -12.48
C ASP A 38 -4.53 4.94 -11.82
N LEU A 39 -4.86 5.71 -10.80
CA LEU A 39 -6.09 5.56 -10.04
C LEU A 39 -6.98 6.77 -10.29
N ASP A 40 -8.19 6.52 -10.78
CA ASP A 40 -9.18 7.56 -10.99
C ASP A 40 -9.96 7.80 -9.69
N ILE A 41 -9.55 8.81 -8.95
CA ILE A 41 -10.18 9.15 -7.65
C ILE A 41 -11.58 9.75 -7.82
N THR A 42 -11.95 10.19 -9.03
CA THR A 42 -13.28 10.75 -9.26
C THR A 42 -14.36 9.68 -9.31
N ARG A 43 -13.99 8.43 -9.54
CA ARG A 43 -14.91 7.29 -9.57
C ARG A 43 -15.20 6.69 -8.20
N THR A 44 -14.60 7.23 -7.15
CA THR A 44 -14.95 6.81 -5.80
C THR A 44 -16.29 7.40 -5.41
N ARG A 45 -17.01 6.72 -4.54
CA ARG A 45 -18.19 7.28 -3.90
C ARG A 45 -17.84 8.40 -2.91
N CYS A 46 -16.58 8.78 -2.86
CA CYS A 46 -16.11 9.86 -2.02
C CYS A 46 -16.49 11.18 -2.67
N VAL A 47 -17.24 12.00 -1.95
CA VAL A 47 -17.68 13.32 -2.40
C VAL A 47 -16.52 14.32 -2.44
N ARG A 48 -15.39 13.97 -1.79
CA ARG A 48 -14.23 14.83 -1.70
C ARG A 48 -13.29 14.62 -2.89
N THR A 49 -12.81 15.73 -3.46
CA THR A 49 -11.81 15.73 -4.54
C THR A 49 -10.41 16.07 -4.05
N ASP A 50 -10.28 16.39 -2.76
CA ASP A 50 -9.05 16.85 -2.13
C ASP A 50 -8.43 15.77 -1.21
N LEU A 51 -8.49 14.51 -1.65
CA LEU A 51 -7.95 13.40 -0.86
C LEU A 51 -6.44 13.55 -0.63
N THR A 52 -6.02 13.35 0.61
CA THR A 52 -4.60 13.32 0.95
C THR A 52 -3.94 12.04 0.43
N PRO A 53 -2.62 12.02 0.26
CA PRO A 53 -1.91 10.78 -0.10
C PRO A 53 -2.21 9.63 0.86
N GLU A 54 -2.35 9.89 2.16
CA GLU A 54 -2.68 8.89 3.17
C GLU A 54 -4.07 8.29 2.95
N GLU A 55 -5.05 9.11 2.61
CA GLU A 55 -6.41 8.66 2.33
C GLU A 55 -6.45 7.79 1.05
N ILE A 56 -5.70 8.18 0.03
CA ILE A 56 -5.56 7.41 -1.21
C ILE A 56 -4.85 6.08 -0.92
N ALA A 57 -3.80 6.09 -0.11
CA ALA A 57 -3.08 4.88 0.28
C ALA A 57 -3.99 3.92 1.05
N GLN A 58 -4.85 4.43 1.92
CA GLN A 58 -5.84 3.61 2.63
C GLN A 58 -6.79 2.90 1.66
N TRP A 59 -7.23 3.59 0.64
CA TRP A 59 -8.08 3.01 -0.38
C TRP A 59 -7.36 1.92 -1.17
N VAL A 60 -6.12 2.17 -1.58
CA VAL A 60 -5.29 1.16 -2.26
C VAL A 60 -5.07 -0.05 -1.36
N TYR A 61 -4.80 0.17 -0.07
CA TYR A 61 -4.64 -0.90 0.91
C TYR A 61 -5.87 -1.81 0.97
N VAL A 62 -7.07 -1.23 1.05
CA VAL A 62 -8.33 -1.99 1.06
C VAL A 62 -8.44 -2.86 -0.20
N GLY A 63 -8.12 -2.30 -1.37
CA GLY A 63 -8.17 -3.02 -2.64
C GLY A 63 -7.09 -4.09 -2.81
N PHE A 64 -6.03 -4.06 -2.00
CA PHE A 64 -4.93 -5.04 -2.01
C PHE A 64 -4.96 -5.99 -0.80
N ASN A 65 -5.92 -5.85 0.10
CA ASN A 65 -5.99 -6.61 1.34
C ASN A 65 -7.18 -7.58 1.41
N GLY A 66 -7.94 -7.70 0.33
CA GLY A 66 -9.06 -8.62 0.29
C GLY A 66 -10.29 -8.18 1.08
N VAL A 67 -10.33 -6.94 1.55
CA VAL A 67 -11.48 -6.37 2.22
C VAL A 67 -12.34 -5.66 1.16
N GLY A 68 -13.48 -6.25 0.82
CA GLY A 68 -14.35 -5.72 -0.22
C GLY A 68 -13.87 -6.09 -1.63
N LYS A 69 -14.23 -5.26 -2.63
CA LYS A 69 -13.91 -5.51 -4.03
C LYS A 69 -12.42 -5.22 -4.30
N PRO A 70 -11.65 -6.20 -4.81
CA PRO A 70 -10.25 -5.97 -5.11
C PRO A 70 -10.07 -4.99 -6.28
N LEU A 71 -8.97 -4.23 -6.25
CA LEU A 71 -8.56 -3.42 -7.39
C LEU A 71 -8.07 -4.34 -8.53
N ALA A 72 -8.35 -3.94 -9.76
CA ALA A 72 -7.87 -4.68 -10.94
C ALA A 72 -6.35 -4.83 -10.95
N ALA A 73 -5.62 -3.82 -10.47
CA ALA A 73 -4.16 -3.87 -10.36
C ALA A 73 -3.70 -4.99 -9.42
N PHE A 74 -4.41 -5.23 -8.32
CA PHE A 74 -4.12 -6.36 -7.42
C PHE A 74 -4.32 -7.70 -8.11
N THR A 75 -5.44 -7.86 -8.79
CA THR A 75 -5.74 -9.11 -9.51
C THR A 75 -4.68 -9.38 -10.58
N ARG A 76 -4.26 -8.36 -11.33
CA ARG A 76 -3.24 -8.50 -12.38
C ARG A 76 -1.86 -8.82 -11.81
N ALA A 77 -1.52 -8.27 -10.64
CA ALA A 77 -0.20 -8.47 -10.05
C ALA A 77 0.00 -9.91 -9.55
N GLY A 78 -1.06 -10.60 -9.16
CA GLY A 78 -0.99 -11.98 -8.68
C GLY A 78 -0.14 -12.13 -7.42
N VAL A 79 -0.20 -11.16 -6.51
CA VAL A 79 0.64 -11.11 -5.31
C VAL A 79 -0.18 -11.43 -4.06
N ARG A 80 0.51 -11.67 -2.95
CA ARG A 80 -0.13 -11.84 -1.63
C ARG A 80 -0.93 -10.60 -1.24
N LEU A 81 -1.76 -10.73 -0.22
CA LEU A 81 -2.42 -9.58 0.39
C LEU A 81 -1.38 -8.60 0.94
N MET A 82 -1.69 -7.29 0.86
CA MET A 82 -0.84 -6.25 1.41
C MET A 82 -0.74 -6.39 2.93
N SER A 83 0.44 -6.13 3.45
CA SER A 83 0.75 -6.28 4.87
C SER A 83 1.44 -5.05 5.42
N VAL A 84 1.50 -4.97 6.75
CA VAL A 84 2.37 -4.02 7.45
C VAL A 84 3.80 -4.20 6.94
N GLY A 85 4.47 -3.09 6.66
CA GLY A 85 5.81 -3.07 6.09
C GLY A 85 5.87 -2.86 4.58
N ASP A 86 4.74 -3.01 3.89
CA ASP A 86 4.67 -2.66 2.46
C ASP A 86 4.56 -1.15 2.29
N VAL A 87 4.93 -0.66 1.12
CA VAL A 87 4.96 0.78 0.82
C VAL A 87 4.06 1.08 -0.37
N ILE A 88 3.29 2.14 -0.26
CA ILE A 88 2.50 2.70 -1.36
C ILE A 88 3.07 4.08 -1.68
N GLU A 89 3.35 4.33 -2.95
CA GLU A 89 3.75 5.64 -3.43
C GLU A 89 2.58 6.26 -4.19
N VAL A 90 2.14 7.44 -3.76
CA VAL A 90 1.05 8.20 -4.37
C VAL A 90 1.61 9.52 -4.89
N ASP A 91 1.64 9.68 -6.21
CA ASP A 91 2.20 10.86 -6.88
C ASP A 91 3.56 11.27 -6.30
N GLY A 92 4.46 10.30 -6.12
CA GLY A 92 5.81 10.51 -5.59
C GLY A 92 5.93 10.56 -4.08
N VAL A 93 4.83 10.54 -3.34
CA VAL A 93 4.84 10.50 -1.88
C VAL A 93 4.84 9.05 -1.41
N LYS A 94 5.92 8.62 -0.77
CA LYS A 94 6.04 7.25 -0.24
C LYS A 94 5.42 7.14 1.14
N LEU A 95 4.61 6.11 1.32
CA LEU A 95 3.83 5.88 2.54
C LEU A 95 4.06 4.44 3.00
N LEU A 96 4.58 4.30 4.22
CA LEU A 96 4.80 3.01 4.85
C LEU A 96 3.51 2.55 5.53
N CYS A 97 3.07 1.34 5.23
CA CYS A 97 1.95 0.71 5.91
C CYS A 97 2.39 0.30 7.32
N ASP A 98 1.83 0.92 8.34
CA ASP A 98 2.06 0.59 9.74
C ASP A 98 0.77 0.02 10.36
N LEU A 99 0.83 -0.45 11.60
CA LEU A 99 -0.29 -1.15 12.26
C LEU A 99 -1.59 -0.33 12.30
N THR A 100 -1.50 0.98 12.48
CA THR A 100 -2.67 1.83 12.67
C THR A 100 -2.82 2.92 11.63
N ARG A 101 -1.81 3.16 10.79
CA ARG A 101 -1.81 4.28 9.85
C ARG A 101 -0.73 4.11 8.80
N PHE A 102 -0.79 4.98 7.78
CA PHE A 102 0.29 5.17 6.82
C PHE A 102 1.22 6.27 7.31
N GLN A 103 2.52 6.01 7.27
CA GLN A 103 3.55 6.95 7.68
C GLN A 103 4.32 7.43 6.45
N ARG A 104 4.42 8.74 6.26
CA ARG A 104 5.23 9.29 5.17
C ARG A 104 6.70 9.01 5.40
N LEU A 105 7.39 8.60 4.32
CA LEU A 105 8.83 8.38 4.31
C LEU A 105 9.53 9.57 3.64
N GLY A 106 10.62 9.98 4.22
CA GLY A 106 11.42 11.07 3.70
C GLY A 106 11.12 12.40 4.32
#